data_a07e9a65ec812bad50ec480e0f34e5e8
#
_entry.id   a07e9a65ec812bad50ec480e0f34e5e8
#
_cell.length_a   1.000
_cell.length_b   1.000
_cell.length_c   1.000
_cell.angle_alpha   90.00
_cell.angle_beta   90.00
_cell.angle_gamma   90.00
#
_symmetry.space_group_name_H-M   'P 1'
#
loop_
_entity.id
_entity.type
_entity.pdbx_description
1 polymer ?
#
loop_
_entity_poly.entity_id
_entity_poly.type
_entity_poly.pdbx_seq_one_letter_code
_entity_poly.pdbx_strand_id
1 'polypeptide(L)'
;DLEIAVSEFLKLNEIDNITLEDDDECKELSSVIEVIFKDAYCDGEEDSDLQDLIFIMLKTQIIEPQPEYSQSHLNYLELQLSDLEKLPQPEQRTTEWYEFRNNRLTASDLWYIINWNESKVHEILKKKCGVEQKFSLSPALLHGIKFEEVATKIYEKRNNVQITEFGCLPHSFIPYFGASPDGICSINSGNQHYVGRMLEIKCPKSRIITGFIPEVYRAQIQGQLEVCGLEYCDFLECELRVYNSKKDYLED
;
A
#
# COMPACT_ATOMS: atom_id res chain seq x y z
N ASP A 1 -13.09 -6.73 13.01
CA ASP A 1 -12.02 -7.35 12.26
C ASP A 1 -10.91 -7.73 13.24
N LEU A 2 -10.59 -9.03 13.33
CA LEU A 2 -9.69 -9.62 14.34
C LEU A 2 -8.29 -8.96 14.32
N GLU A 3 -7.74 -8.70 13.12
CA GLU A 3 -6.42 -8.10 12.95
C GLU A 3 -6.34 -6.68 13.55
N ILE A 4 -7.39 -5.89 13.37
CA ILE A 4 -7.49 -4.57 13.97
C ILE A 4 -7.55 -4.68 15.50
N ALA A 5 -8.37 -5.60 16.01
CA ALA A 5 -8.50 -5.81 17.46
C ALA A 5 -7.19 -6.28 18.09
N VAL A 6 -6.47 -7.20 17.46
CA VAL A 6 -5.14 -7.64 17.91
C VAL A 6 -4.15 -6.49 17.90
N SER A 7 -4.09 -5.73 16.81
CA SER A 7 -3.18 -4.58 16.68
C SER A 7 -3.47 -3.48 17.70
N GLU A 8 -4.74 -3.16 17.96
CA GLU A 8 -5.15 -2.18 18.95
C GLU A 8 -4.84 -2.67 20.37
N PHE A 9 -5.07 -3.96 20.65
CA PHE A 9 -4.74 -4.56 21.94
C PHE A 9 -3.25 -4.45 22.25
N LEU A 10 -2.38 -4.78 21.29
CA LEU A 10 -0.93 -4.68 21.44
C LEU A 10 -0.49 -3.24 21.72
N LYS A 11 -1.05 -2.28 21.00
CA LYS A 11 -0.75 -0.84 21.18
C LYS A 11 -1.22 -0.32 22.55
N LEU A 12 -2.42 -0.69 22.97
CA LEU A 12 -3.00 -0.22 24.24
C LEU A 12 -2.27 -0.78 25.47
N ASN A 13 -1.69 -1.96 25.36
CA ASN A 13 -0.98 -2.61 26.46
C ASN A 13 0.54 -2.45 26.37
N GLU A 14 1.05 -1.63 25.42
CA GLU A 14 2.49 -1.36 25.22
C GLU A 14 3.33 -2.64 25.06
N ILE A 15 2.75 -3.68 24.41
CA ILE A 15 3.41 -4.96 24.22
C ILE A 15 4.47 -4.82 23.12
N ASP A 16 5.71 -5.12 23.47
CA ASP A 16 6.85 -4.99 22.58
C ASP A 16 7.16 -6.28 21.77
N ASN A 17 8.09 -6.18 20.84
CA ASN A 17 8.48 -7.31 20.00
C ASN A 17 9.20 -8.44 20.76
N ILE A 18 9.86 -8.13 21.88
CA ILE A 18 10.56 -9.13 22.70
C ILE A 18 9.54 -10.10 23.30
N THR A 19 8.43 -9.56 23.80
CA THR A 19 7.29 -10.36 24.28
C THR A 19 6.72 -11.24 23.19
N LEU A 20 6.61 -10.73 21.93
CA LEU A 20 6.09 -11.49 20.81
C LEU A 20 7.07 -12.53 20.23
N GLU A 21 8.36 -12.46 20.54
CA GLU A 21 9.35 -13.47 20.17
C GLU A 21 9.24 -14.72 21.05
N ASP A 22 8.81 -14.59 22.29
CA ASP A 22 8.61 -15.72 23.21
C ASP A 22 7.31 -16.46 22.87
N ASP A 23 7.42 -17.78 22.58
CA ASP A 23 6.29 -18.61 22.19
C ASP A 23 5.29 -18.86 23.33
N ASP A 24 5.76 -18.89 24.57
CA ASP A 24 4.88 -19.14 25.71
C ASP A 24 4.13 -17.86 26.09
N GLU A 25 4.77 -16.70 26.03
CA GLU A 25 4.10 -15.41 26.19
C GLU A 25 3.11 -15.13 25.08
N CYS A 26 3.44 -15.45 23.81
CA CYS A 26 2.49 -15.34 22.70
C CYS A 26 1.26 -16.22 22.85
N LYS A 27 1.41 -17.46 23.39
CA LYS A 27 0.27 -18.33 23.68
C LYS A 27 -0.62 -17.78 24.79
N GLU A 28 -0.02 -17.22 25.82
CA GLU A 28 -0.76 -16.58 26.91
C GLU A 28 -1.55 -15.36 26.39
N LEU A 29 -0.90 -14.51 25.61
CA LEU A 29 -1.54 -13.37 24.95
C LEU A 29 -2.65 -13.80 23.97
N SER A 30 -2.44 -14.85 23.17
CA SER A 30 -3.46 -15.34 22.26
C SER A 30 -4.72 -15.81 22.99
N SER A 31 -4.56 -16.45 24.16
CA SER A 31 -5.66 -16.85 25.01
C SER A 31 -6.43 -15.66 25.59
N VAL A 32 -5.74 -14.61 26.01
CA VAL A 32 -6.37 -13.37 26.54
C VAL A 32 -7.16 -12.66 25.44
N ILE A 33 -6.56 -12.50 24.26
CA ILE A 33 -7.20 -11.84 23.11
C ILE A 33 -8.41 -12.65 22.63
N GLU A 34 -8.31 -13.99 22.60
CA GLU A 34 -9.43 -14.87 22.25
C GLU A 34 -10.63 -14.63 23.16
N VAL A 35 -10.41 -14.58 24.48
CA VAL A 35 -11.49 -14.33 25.46
C VAL A 35 -12.14 -12.97 25.20
N ILE A 36 -11.34 -11.91 25.01
CA ILE A 36 -11.84 -10.55 24.75
C ILE A 36 -12.62 -10.51 23.44
N PHE A 37 -12.11 -11.15 22.40
CA PHE A 37 -12.76 -11.16 21.08
C PHE A 37 -14.07 -11.94 21.09
N LYS A 38 -14.10 -13.11 21.72
CA LYS A 38 -15.33 -13.91 21.88
C LYS A 38 -16.41 -13.14 22.65
N ASP A 39 -16.03 -12.46 23.71
CA ASP A 39 -16.96 -11.67 24.54
C ASP A 39 -17.55 -10.47 23.79
N ALA A 40 -16.75 -9.88 22.89
CA ALA A 40 -17.13 -8.67 22.13
C ALA A 40 -17.89 -8.96 20.83
N TYR A 41 -17.62 -10.08 20.15
CA TYR A 41 -18.02 -10.29 18.75
C TYR A 41 -18.62 -11.66 18.41
N CYS A 42 -18.54 -12.65 19.29
CA CYS A 42 -19.06 -14.01 19.03
C CYS A 42 -20.18 -14.35 19.99
N ASP A 43 -21.36 -14.69 19.44
CA ASP A 43 -22.53 -15.14 20.22
C ASP A 43 -22.35 -16.59 20.77
N GLY A 44 -21.17 -16.92 21.31
CA GLY A 44 -20.96 -18.16 22.06
C GLY A 44 -20.67 -19.42 21.24
N GLU A 45 -20.35 -19.33 19.95
CA GLU A 45 -19.84 -20.47 19.18
C GLU A 45 -18.35 -20.71 19.50
N GLU A 46 -18.02 -21.96 19.85
CA GLU A 46 -16.63 -22.38 20.03
C GLU A 46 -15.98 -22.56 18.65
N ASP A 47 -15.12 -21.62 18.28
CA ASP A 47 -14.22 -21.78 17.14
C ASP A 47 -12.86 -22.25 17.69
N SER A 48 -12.55 -23.54 17.52
CA SER A 48 -11.31 -24.16 18.01
C SER A 48 -10.06 -23.59 17.33
N ASP A 49 -10.21 -22.98 16.17
CA ASP A 49 -9.09 -22.50 15.37
C ASP A 49 -8.77 -21.01 15.63
N LEU A 50 -9.62 -20.31 16.40
CA LEU A 50 -9.48 -18.89 16.66
C LEU A 50 -8.20 -18.56 17.45
N GLN A 51 -7.86 -19.35 18.45
CA GLN A 51 -6.65 -19.17 19.25
C GLN A 51 -5.39 -19.36 18.40
N ASP A 52 -5.36 -20.39 17.56
CA ASP A 52 -4.25 -20.64 16.66
C ASP A 52 -4.10 -19.50 15.63
N LEU A 53 -5.22 -18.99 15.13
CA LEU A 53 -5.23 -17.86 14.22
C LEU A 53 -4.66 -16.59 14.90
N ILE A 54 -5.10 -16.29 16.12
CA ILE A 54 -4.57 -15.17 16.91
C ILE A 54 -3.08 -15.35 17.18
N PHE A 55 -2.63 -16.55 17.54
CA PHE A 55 -1.22 -16.86 17.75
C PHE A 55 -0.39 -16.63 16.47
N ILE A 56 -0.85 -17.09 15.32
CA ILE A 56 -0.22 -16.83 14.01
C ILE A 56 -0.20 -15.33 13.74
N MET A 57 -1.29 -14.61 14.02
CA MET A 57 -1.35 -13.15 13.83
C MET A 57 -0.39 -12.41 14.76
N LEU A 58 -0.25 -12.82 16.01
CA LEU A 58 0.74 -12.26 16.93
C LEU A 58 2.16 -12.48 16.42
N LYS A 59 2.48 -13.69 15.95
CA LYS A 59 3.79 -14.00 15.36
C LYS A 59 4.06 -13.26 14.04
N THR A 60 3.03 -12.99 13.23
CA THR A 60 3.18 -12.22 11.97
C THR A 60 3.19 -10.71 12.22
N GLN A 61 2.67 -10.27 13.36
CA GLN A 61 2.81 -8.90 13.85
C GLN A 61 4.11 -8.67 14.64
N ILE A 62 5.02 -9.65 14.66
CA ILE A 62 6.42 -9.33 14.94
C ILE A 62 6.75 -8.25 13.93
N ILE A 63 6.58 -7.02 14.36
CA ILE A 63 6.98 -5.85 13.62
C ILE A 63 8.43 -6.10 13.33
N GLU A 64 8.76 -6.34 12.06
CA GLU A 64 10.18 -6.30 11.66
C GLU A 64 10.74 -5.07 12.36
N PRO A 65 11.77 -5.22 13.21
CA PRO A 65 12.29 -4.11 13.97
C PRO A 65 12.47 -2.98 12.99
N GLN A 66 11.70 -1.88 13.20
CA GLN A 66 11.73 -0.76 12.25
C GLN A 66 13.20 -0.44 12.06
N PRO A 67 13.76 -0.56 10.87
CA PRO A 67 15.20 -0.45 10.68
C PRO A 67 15.64 0.86 11.32
N GLU A 68 16.44 0.79 12.39
CA GLU A 68 17.12 1.99 12.88
C GLU A 68 18.06 2.42 11.77
N TYR A 69 17.59 3.33 10.93
CA TYR A 69 18.42 3.85 9.86
C TYR A 69 19.60 4.60 10.47
N SER A 70 20.79 4.06 10.27
CA SER A 70 22.01 4.80 10.56
C SER A 70 22.03 6.11 9.76
N GLN A 71 22.71 7.13 10.26
CA GLN A 71 22.85 8.39 9.52
C GLN A 71 23.44 8.17 8.11
N SER A 72 24.33 7.18 7.94
CA SER A 72 24.87 6.82 6.62
C SER A 72 23.80 6.26 5.69
N HIS A 73 22.85 5.49 6.20
CA HIS A 73 21.73 4.98 5.41
C HIS A 73 20.76 6.08 5.02
N LEU A 74 20.43 6.98 5.96
CA LEU A 74 19.58 8.16 5.65
C LEU A 74 20.23 9.04 4.57
N ASN A 75 21.54 9.28 4.64
CA ASN A 75 22.25 10.03 3.61
C ASN A 75 22.21 9.32 2.24
N TYR A 76 22.27 7.98 2.23
CA TYR A 76 22.13 7.19 1.00
C TYR A 76 20.73 7.32 0.41
N LEU A 77 19.68 7.20 1.24
CA LEU A 77 18.29 7.38 0.80
C LEU A 77 18.04 8.80 0.28
N GLU A 78 18.59 9.82 0.94
CA GLU A 78 18.50 11.21 0.48
C GLU A 78 19.05 11.39 -0.93
N LEU A 79 20.23 10.84 -1.19
CA LEU A 79 20.84 10.87 -2.52
C LEU A 79 19.98 10.13 -3.54
N GLN A 80 19.48 8.95 -3.19
CA GLN A 80 18.62 8.13 -4.06
C GLN A 80 17.32 8.86 -4.40
N LEU A 81 16.63 9.43 -3.41
CA LEU A 81 15.39 10.20 -3.64
C LEU A 81 15.66 11.44 -4.49
N SER A 82 16.75 12.16 -4.22
CA SER A 82 17.16 13.31 -5.04
C SER A 82 17.46 12.91 -6.49
N ASP A 83 18.00 11.73 -6.73
CA ASP A 83 18.27 11.25 -8.09
C ASP A 83 16.98 10.83 -8.79
N LEU A 84 16.01 10.23 -8.08
CA LEU A 84 14.68 9.95 -8.62
C LEU A 84 13.94 11.23 -9.02
N GLU A 85 14.02 12.29 -8.21
CA GLU A 85 13.39 13.58 -8.51
C GLU A 85 13.95 14.25 -9.78
N LYS A 86 15.22 14.02 -10.10
CA LYS A 86 15.89 14.56 -11.29
C LYS A 86 15.55 13.82 -12.59
N LEU A 87 14.99 12.59 -12.48
CA LEU A 87 14.62 11.82 -13.67
C LEU A 87 13.54 12.53 -14.49
N PRO A 88 13.54 12.40 -15.83
CA PRO A 88 12.47 12.91 -16.66
C PRO A 88 11.17 12.18 -16.34
N GLN A 89 10.25 12.87 -15.69
CA GLN A 89 9.00 12.33 -15.19
C GLN A 89 7.86 13.32 -15.39
N PRO A 90 7.09 13.19 -16.46
CA PRO A 90 5.93 14.04 -16.66
C PRO A 90 4.94 13.91 -15.50
N GLU A 91 4.33 15.02 -15.11
CA GLU A 91 3.32 15.09 -14.06
C GLU A 91 2.15 14.15 -14.37
N GLN A 92 1.68 13.42 -13.37
CA GLN A 92 0.60 12.44 -13.50
C GLN A 92 -0.66 13.05 -14.13
N ARG A 93 -1.31 12.27 -14.98
CA ARG A 93 -2.58 12.60 -15.64
C ARG A 93 -2.49 13.73 -16.69
N THR A 94 -1.30 14.22 -17.01
CA THR A 94 -1.06 15.11 -18.16
C THR A 94 -0.98 14.33 -19.47
N THR A 95 -1.09 15.02 -20.61
CA THR A 95 -0.93 14.41 -21.94
C THR A 95 0.45 13.77 -22.09
N GLU A 96 1.47 14.47 -21.64
CA GLU A 96 2.87 14.05 -21.66
C GLU A 96 3.08 12.78 -20.83
N TRP A 97 2.39 12.68 -19.69
CA TRP A 97 2.43 11.48 -18.85
C TRP A 97 1.80 10.26 -19.55
N TYR A 98 0.67 10.45 -20.22
CA TYR A 98 0.05 9.38 -21.00
C TYR A 98 0.94 8.95 -22.17
N GLU A 99 1.55 9.87 -22.90
CA GLU A 99 2.49 9.59 -23.98
C GLU A 99 3.73 8.84 -23.47
N PHE A 100 4.30 9.29 -22.35
CA PHE A 100 5.44 8.65 -21.72
C PHE A 100 5.14 7.20 -21.30
N ARG A 101 3.97 6.96 -20.75
CA ARG A 101 3.48 5.62 -20.35
C ARG A 101 3.13 4.74 -21.56
N ASN A 102 2.63 5.31 -22.64
CA ASN A 102 2.27 4.55 -23.84
C ASN A 102 3.49 3.89 -24.50
N ASN A 103 4.66 4.50 -24.39
CA ASN A 103 5.92 3.97 -24.89
C ASN A 103 6.60 2.95 -23.95
N ARG A 104 5.97 2.61 -22.81
CA ARG A 104 6.53 1.71 -21.79
C ARG A 104 5.48 0.75 -21.27
N LEU A 105 5.92 -0.44 -20.94
CA LEU A 105 5.16 -1.29 -20.02
C LEU A 105 5.26 -0.67 -18.62
N THR A 106 4.18 -0.71 -17.88
CA THR A 106 4.17 -0.13 -16.54
C THR A 106 3.99 -1.21 -15.49
N ALA A 107 4.45 -0.94 -14.27
CA ALA A 107 4.33 -1.89 -13.16
C ALA A 107 2.90 -2.42 -12.98
N SER A 108 1.88 -1.59 -13.24
CA SER A 108 0.47 -2.00 -13.22
C SER A 108 0.07 -3.02 -14.31
N ASP A 109 0.88 -3.18 -15.36
CA ASP A 109 0.65 -4.14 -16.43
C ASP A 109 1.31 -5.51 -16.12
N LEU A 110 2.26 -5.54 -15.16
CA LEU A 110 3.21 -6.62 -14.95
C LEU A 110 2.56 -7.97 -14.67
N TRP A 111 1.58 -8.02 -13.77
CA TRP A 111 0.88 -9.26 -13.41
C TRP A 111 0.27 -9.96 -14.63
N TYR A 112 -0.38 -9.20 -15.50
CA TYR A 112 -1.05 -9.74 -16.68
C TYR A 112 -0.07 -10.28 -17.71
N ILE A 113 1.13 -9.71 -17.77
CA ILE A 113 2.20 -10.13 -18.69
C ILE A 113 2.89 -11.38 -18.16
N ILE A 114 3.26 -11.42 -16.88
CA ILE A 114 3.94 -12.57 -16.26
C ILE A 114 3.04 -13.82 -16.30
N ASN A 115 1.76 -13.66 -16.01
CA ASN A 115 0.81 -14.76 -16.00
C ASN A 115 0.17 -15.03 -17.37
N TRP A 116 0.62 -14.34 -18.40
CA TRP A 116 0.14 -14.47 -19.79
C TRP A 116 -1.40 -14.48 -19.90
N ASN A 117 -2.04 -13.46 -19.29
CA ASN A 117 -3.47 -13.28 -19.49
C ASN A 117 -3.72 -12.74 -20.90
N GLU A 118 -4.00 -13.64 -21.86
CA GLU A 118 -4.06 -13.34 -23.29
C GLU A 118 -4.95 -12.12 -23.61
N SER A 119 -6.14 -12.06 -23.02
CA SER A 119 -7.08 -10.93 -23.23
C SER A 119 -6.50 -9.61 -22.75
N LYS A 120 -5.90 -9.58 -21.56
CA LYS A 120 -5.29 -8.37 -20.98
C LYS A 120 -4.01 -7.97 -21.69
N VAL A 121 -3.16 -8.93 -22.04
CA VAL A 121 -1.95 -8.68 -22.83
C VAL A 121 -2.34 -8.05 -24.18
N HIS A 122 -3.39 -8.56 -24.84
CA HIS A 122 -3.88 -7.99 -26.09
C HIS A 122 -4.40 -6.55 -25.94
N GLU A 123 -5.14 -6.26 -24.86
CA GLU A 123 -5.57 -4.89 -24.54
C GLU A 123 -4.37 -3.95 -24.31
N ILE A 124 -3.37 -4.40 -23.53
CA ILE A 124 -2.13 -3.66 -23.25
C ILE A 124 -1.40 -3.36 -24.58
N LEU A 125 -1.20 -4.36 -25.42
CA LEU A 125 -0.52 -4.19 -26.71
C LEU A 125 -1.25 -3.21 -27.62
N LYS A 126 -2.58 -3.31 -27.74
CA LYS A 126 -3.38 -2.35 -28.51
C LYS A 126 -3.18 -0.93 -28.01
N LYS A 127 -3.22 -0.73 -26.70
CA LYS A 127 -3.00 0.57 -26.09
C LYS A 127 -1.60 1.12 -26.38
N LYS A 128 -0.56 0.28 -26.26
CA LYS A 128 0.84 0.67 -26.53
C LYS A 128 1.13 0.90 -28.01
N CYS A 129 0.39 0.26 -28.91
CA CYS A 129 0.48 0.47 -30.36
C CYS A 129 -0.37 1.66 -30.86
N GLY A 130 -0.96 2.44 -29.97
CA GLY A 130 -1.75 3.61 -30.37
C GLY A 130 -3.09 3.28 -31.05
N VAL A 131 -3.58 2.05 -30.90
CA VAL A 131 -4.92 1.69 -31.38
C VAL A 131 -5.93 2.37 -30.44
N GLU A 132 -6.74 3.28 -31.00
CA GLU A 132 -7.74 4.02 -30.26
C GLU A 132 -8.65 3.07 -29.45
N GLN A 133 -8.59 3.17 -28.15
CA GLN A 133 -9.58 2.58 -27.26
C GLN A 133 -10.52 3.70 -26.82
N LYS A 134 -11.83 3.45 -26.83
CA LYS A 134 -12.77 4.35 -26.19
C LYS A 134 -12.44 4.40 -24.70
N PHE A 135 -11.74 5.46 -24.31
CA PHE A 135 -11.39 5.67 -22.90
C PHE A 135 -12.68 6.02 -22.14
N SER A 136 -13.21 5.06 -21.41
CA SER A 136 -14.33 5.27 -20.50
C SER A 136 -13.78 5.28 -19.07
N LEU A 137 -13.88 6.42 -18.40
CA LEU A 137 -13.58 6.51 -16.97
C LEU A 137 -14.67 5.71 -16.22
N SER A 138 -14.31 4.54 -15.72
CA SER A 138 -15.23 3.77 -14.90
C SER A 138 -15.55 4.51 -13.59
N PRO A 139 -16.76 4.34 -13.03
CA PRO A 139 -17.10 4.93 -11.74
C PRO A 139 -16.14 4.53 -10.61
N ALA A 140 -15.53 3.33 -10.68
CA ALA A 140 -14.54 2.87 -9.73
C ALA A 140 -13.21 3.64 -9.87
N LEU A 141 -12.76 3.88 -11.11
CA LEU A 141 -11.55 4.67 -11.36
C LEU A 141 -11.72 6.12 -10.90
N LEU A 142 -12.87 6.73 -11.20
CA LEU A 142 -13.19 8.10 -10.74
C LEU A 142 -13.22 8.20 -9.21
N HIS A 143 -13.73 7.17 -8.54
CA HIS A 143 -13.73 7.10 -7.09
C HIS A 143 -12.31 7.03 -6.53
N GLY A 144 -11.45 6.16 -7.08
CA GLY A 144 -10.05 6.08 -6.69
C GLY A 144 -9.34 7.43 -6.83
N ILE A 145 -9.42 8.05 -8.01
CA ILE A 145 -8.82 9.36 -8.28
C ILE A 145 -9.30 10.43 -7.29
N LYS A 146 -10.59 10.43 -6.96
CA LYS A 146 -11.19 11.41 -6.06
C LYS A 146 -10.63 11.33 -4.64
N PHE A 147 -10.36 10.13 -4.16
CA PHE A 147 -10.00 9.91 -2.76
C PHE A 147 -8.52 9.67 -2.51
N GLU A 148 -7.70 9.55 -3.55
CA GLU A 148 -6.26 9.30 -3.45
C GLU A 148 -5.55 10.36 -2.59
N GLU A 149 -5.79 11.66 -2.84
CA GLU A 149 -5.21 12.75 -2.06
C GLU A 149 -5.64 12.71 -0.58
N VAL A 150 -6.90 12.35 -0.32
CA VAL A 150 -7.42 12.22 1.05
C VAL A 150 -6.72 11.08 1.78
N ALA A 151 -6.56 9.93 1.11
CA ALA A 151 -5.87 8.76 1.66
C ALA A 151 -4.39 9.08 1.93
N THR A 152 -3.71 9.80 1.03
CA THR A 152 -2.34 10.29 1.24
C THR A 152 -2.25 11.13 2.53
N LYS A 153 -3.15 12.09 2.71
CA LYS A 153 -3.15 12.94 3.92
C LYS A 153 -3.46 12.18 5.21
N ILE A 154 -4.31 11.16 5.14
CA ILE A 154 -4.57 10.26 6.27
C ILE A 154 -3.27 9.51 6.63
N TYR A 155 -2.59 8.97 5.64
CA TYR A 155 -1.33 8.25 5.83
C TYR A 155 -0.24 9.15 6.41
N GLU A 156 -0.04 10.35 5.83
CA GLU A 156 0.92 11.35 6.33
C GLU A 156 0.69 11.68 7.81
N LYS A 157 -0.57 11.95 8.16
CA LYS A 157 -0.93 12.31 9.54
C LYS A 157 -0.73 11.16 10.52
N ARG A 158 -1.12 9.93 10.13
CA ARG A 158 -1.02 8.74 11.00
C ARG A 158 0.41 8.36 11.31
N ASN A 159 1.28 8.46 10.30
CA ASN A 159 2.66 8.00 10.40
C ASN A 159 3.67 9.12 10.68
N ASN A 160 3.21 10.38 10.77
CA ASN A 160 4.06 11.56 10.90
C ASN A 160 5.11 11.65 9.79
N VAL A 161 4.66 11.50 8.54
CA VAL A 161 5.52 11.52 7.35
C VAL A 161 5.09 12.61 6.36
N GLN A 162 5.95 12.90 5.41
CA GLN A 162 5.66 13.73 4.25
C GLN A 162 5.83 12.91 2.99
N ILE A 163 4.83 12.90 2.12
CA ILE A 163 4.85 12.16 0.86
C ILE A 163 5.27 13.10 -0.28
N THR A 164 6.26 12.66 -1.05
CA THR A 164 6.63 13.28 -2.33
C THR A 164 5.95 12.49 -3.45
N GLU A 165 5.21 13.19 -4.30
CA GLU A 165 4.59 12.63 -5.50
C GLU A 165 5.60 12.51 -6.63
N PHE A 166 5.47 11.45 -7.42
CA PHE A 166 6.31 11.22 -8.60
C PHE A 166 5.43 11.00 -9.84
N GLY A 167 5.96 11.35 -10.99
CA GLY A 167 5.35 11.07 -12.27
C GLY A 167 5.50 9.60 -12.70
N CYS A 168 5.71 9.35 -13.99
CA CYS A 168 6.10 8.03 -14.47
C CYS A 168 7.63 7.97 -14.54
N LEU A 169 8.24 7.23 -13.63
CA LEU A 169 9.68 7.01 -13.57
C LEU A 169 10.09 5.93 -14.58
N PRO A 170 11.16 6.16 -15.38
CA PRO A 170 11.72 5.12 -16.25
C PRO A 170 12.61 4.18 -15.44
N HIS A 171 12.62 2.90 -15.81
CA HIS A 171 13.58 1.95 -15.28
C HIS A 171 15.00 2.29 -15.78
N SER A 172 16.00 2.17 -14.91
CA SER A 172 17.39 2.57 -15.18
C SER A 172 18.05 1.77 -16.32
N PHE A 173 17.71 0.48 -16.46
CA PHE A 173 18.32 -0.43 -17.45
C PHE A 173 17.36 -0.91 -18.52
N ILE A 174 16.04 -0.84 -18.28
CA ILE A 174 15.00 -1.33 -19.21
C ILE A 174 14.22 -0.14 -19.73
N PRO A 175 14.60 0.44 -20.90
CA PRO A 175 14.04 1.72 -21.35
C PRO A 175 12.54 1.71 -21.68
N TYR A 176 11.97 0.53 -21.87
CA TYR A 176 10.53 0.32 -22.11
C TYR A 176 9.77 -0.19 -20.88
N PHE A 177 10.34 -0.09 -19.70
CA PHE A 177 9.67 -0.35 -18.44
C PHE A 177 9.65 0.91 -17.57
N GLY A 178 8.60 1.08 -16.77
CA GLY A 178 8.47 2.23 -15.90
C GLY A 178 7.38 2.04 -14.84
N ALA A 179 7.36 2.94 -13.87
CA ALA A 179 6.41 2.90 -12.77
C ALA A 179 5.93 4.30 -12.37
N SER A 180 4.75 4.38 -11.83
CA SER A 180 4.21 5.59 -11.20
C SER A 180 3.73 5.19 -9.81
N PRO A 181 4.57 5.33 -8.77
CA PRO A 181 4.12 5.16 -7.40
C PRO A 181 3.15 6.28 -7.03
N ASP A 182 2.24 6.02 -6.10
CA ASP A 182 1.33 7.06 -5.60
C ASP A 182 2.10 8.06 -4.71
N GLY A 183 3.23 7.65 -4.14
CA GLY A 183 4.17 8.52 -3.46
C GLY A 183 5.33 7.79 -2.81
N ILE A 184 6.30 8.56 -2.31
CA ILE A 184 7.44 8.05 -1.54
C ILE A 184 7.64 8.96 -0.33
N CYS A 185 7.89 8.37 0.83
CA CYS A 185 8.16 9.11 2.06
C CYS A 185 9.46 9.93 1.92
N SER A 186 9.32 11.24 2.06
CA SER A 186 10.38 12.23 1.92
C SER A 186 11.39 12.15 3.08
N ILE A 187 12.61 12.62 2.82
CA ILE A 187 13.63 12.85 3.86
C ILE A 187 13.17 13.84 4.95
N ASN A 188 12.20 14.70 4.62
CA ASN A 188 11.63 15.67 5.56
C ASN A 188 10.54 15.06 6.47
N SER A 189 10.31 13.75 6.41
CA SER A 189 9.38 13.06 7.28
C SER A 189 9.78 13.21 8.75
N GLY A 190 8.82 13.49 9.63
CA GLY A 190 9.05 13.55 11.07
C GLY A 190 9.44 12.18 11.64
N ASN A 191 8.93 11.10 11.03
CA ASN A 191 9.31 9.73 11.35
C ASN A 191 10.34 9.23 10.33
N GLN A 192 11.61 9.20 10.73
CA GLN A 192 12.74 8.84 9.84
C GLN A 192 12.74 7.36 9.43
N HIS A 193 12.07 6.47 10.18
CA HIS A 193 11.95 5.05 9.81
C HIS A 193 11.13 4.82 8.53
N TYR A 194 10.41 5.84 8.08
CA TYR A 194 9.62 5.79 6.86
C TYR A 194 10.33 6.39 5.64
N VAL A 195 11.46 7.06 5.81
CA VAL A 195 12.19 7.69 4.70
C VAL A 195 12.52 6.67 3.61
N GLY A 196 12.16 6.99 2.36
CA GLY A 196 12.34 6.09 1.22
C GLY A 196 11.30 4.98 1.11
N ARG A 197 10.35 4.87 2.04
CA ARG A 197 9.23 3.92 1.95
C ARG A 197 8.24 4.40 0.90
N MET A 198 7.96 3.57 -0.08
CA MET A 198 6.98 3.83 -1.13
C MET A 198 5.56 3.63 -0.59
N LEU A 199 4.60 4.34 -1.15
CA LEU A 199 3.18 4.23 -0.84
C LEU A 199 2.41 3.85 -2.12
N GLU A 200 1.59 2.81 -2.03
CA GLU A 200 0.60 2.44 -3.04
C GLU A 200 -0.79 2.49 -2.42
N ILE A 201 -1.69 3.26 -3.00
CA ILE A 201 -3.02 3.55 -2.44
C ILE A 201 -4.09 2.88 -3.28
N LYS A 202 -5.06 2.26 -2.61
CA LYS A 202 -6.29 1.79 -3.24
C LYS A 202 -7.50 2.29 -2.45
N CYS A 203 -8.36 3.04 -3.13
CA CYS A 203 -9.65 3.47 -2.59
C CYS A 203 -10.77 2.72 -3.34
N PRO A 204 -11.08 1.47 -2.98
CA PRO A 204 -12.08 0.69 -3.68
C PRO A 204 -13.48 1.28 -3.45
N LYS A 205 -14.29 1.37 -4.53
CA LYS A 205 -15.68 1.85 -4.45
C LYS A 205 -16.63 0.81 -3.83
N SER A 206 -16.39 -0.47 -4.10
CA SER A 206 -17.34 -1.55 -3.74
C SER A 206 -16.66 -2.87 -3.39
N ARG A 207 -15.34 -2.99 -3.57
CA ARG A 207 -14.60 -4.19 -3.18
C ARG A 207 -14.43 -4.21 -1.66
N ILE A 208 -14.68 -5.35 -1.05
CA ILE A 208 -14.42 -5.56 0.37
C ILE A 208 -12.91 -5.58 0.60
N ILE A 209 -12.46 -4.85 1.60
CA ILE A 209 -11.07 -4.89 2.07
C ILE A 209 -10.93 -6.10 2.98
N THR A 210 -10.04 -7.03 2.62
CA THR A 210 -9.87 -8.31 3.32
C THR A 210 -8.58 -8.38 4.14
N GLY A 211 -7.73 -7.33 4.07
CA GLY A 211 -6.39 -7.35 4.66
C GLY A 211 -5.35 -8.09 3.79
N PHE A 212 -5.76 -8.89 2.81
CA PHE A 212 -4.83 -9.57 1.91
C PHE A 212 -4.55 -8.73 0.67
N ILE A 213 -3.28 -8.55 0.33
CA ILE A 213 -2.86 -7.85 -0.88
C ILE A 213 -3.09 -8.78 -2.08
N PRO A 214 -3.98 -8.43 -3.02
CA PRO A 214 -4.17 -9.20 -4.25
C PRO A 214 -2.87 -9.32 -5.06
N GLU A 215 -2.64 -10.48 -5.69
CA GLU A 215 -1.42 -10.77 -6.45
C GLU A 215 -1.13 -9.74 -7.56
N VAL A 216 -2.18 -9.19 -8.16
CA VAL A 216 -2.04 -8.12 -9.16
C VAL A 216 -1.37 -6.86 -8.58
N TYR A 217 -1.69 -6.52 -7.34
CA TYR A 217 -1.07 -5.38 -6.66
C TYR A 217 0.31 -5.73 -6.11
N ARG A 218 0.53 -6.97 -5.67
CA ARG A 218 1.89 -7.44 -5.29
C ARG A 218 2.85 -7.31 -6.46
N ALA A 219 2.47 -7.79 -7.65
CA ALA A 219 3.29 -7.66 -8.85
C ALA A 219 3.52 -6.20 -9.25
N GLN A 220 2.49 -5.34 -9.11
CA GLN A 220 2.62 -3.91 -9.33
C GLN A 220 3.65 -3.29 -8.38
N ILE A 221 3.53 -3.54 -7.08
CA ILE A 221 4.43 -3.02 -6.05
C ILE A 221 5.87 -3.49 -6.30
N GLN A 222 6.09 -4.77 -6.60
CA GLN A 222 7.43 -5.28 -6.91
C GLN A 222 8.04 -4.58 -8.13
N GLY A 223 7.25 -4.35 -9.18
CA GLY A 223 7.70 -3.61 -10.35
C GLY A 223 8.01 -2.14 -10.06
N GLN A 224 7.27 -1.52 -9.14
CA GLN A 224 7.52 -0.14 -8.70
C GLN A 224 8.78 -0.04 -7.85
N LEU A 225 8.96 -0.96 -6.89
CA LEU A 225 10.17 -1.03 -6.06
C LEU A 225 11.42 -1.22 -6.92
N GLU A 226 11.37 -2.11 -7.92
CA GLU A 226 12.47 -2.34 -8.87
C GLU A 226 12.82 -1.06 -9.65
N VAL A 227 11.82 -0.35 -10.18
CA VAL A 227 12.03 0.89 -10.94
C VAL A 227 12.62 1.99 -10.07
N CYS A 228 12.15 2.12 -8.83
CA CYS A 228 12.60 3.15 -7.90
C CYS A 228 13.90 2.77 -7.17
N GLY A 229 14.30 1.49 -7.20
CA GLY A 229 15.43 0.97 -6.44
C GLY A 229 15.19 1.00 -4.94
N LEU A 230 13.94 0.95 -4.49
CA LEU A 230 13.54 1.00 -3.08
C LEU A 230 13.21 -0.39 -2.54
N GLU A 231 13.29 -0.56 -1.23
CA GLU A 231 13.12 -1.85 -0.56
C GLU A 231 11.73 -2.03 0.07
N TYR A 232 11.09 -0.95 0.49
CA TYR A 232 9.86 -1.00 1.28
C TYR A 232 8.72 -0.27 0.59
N CYS A 233 7.52 -0.84 0.67
CA CYS A 233 6.28 -0.23 0.20
C CYS A 233 5.15 -0.54 1.17
N ASP A 234 4.44 0.50 1.58
CA ASP A 234 3.18 0.36 2.29
C ASP A 234 2.03 0.31 1.31
N PHE A 235 1.20 -0.70 1.43
CA PHE A 235 -0.02 -0.85 0.65
C PHE A 235 -1.21 -0.38 1.48
N LEU A 236 -1.76 0.78 1.14
CA LEU A 236 -2.86 1.40 1.86
C LEU A 236 -4.19 1.17 1.15
N GLU A 237 -5.11 0.49 1.81
CA GLU A 237 -6.50 0.39 1.35
C GLU A 237 -7.41 1.24 2.23
N CYS A 238 -8.17 2.15 1.60
CA CYS A 238 -9.12 3.02 2.29
C CYS A 238 -10.54 2.83 1.76
N GLU A 239 -11.47 2.47 2.62
CA GLU A 239 -12.90 2.56 2.32
C GLU A 239 -13.38 3.97 2.66
N LEU A 240 -13.60 4.77 1.62
CA LEU A 240 -14.05 6.16 1.74
C LEU A 240 -15.41 6.32 1.06
N ARG A 241 -16.34 6.97 1.75
CA ARG A 241 -17.70 7.20 1.28
C ARG A 241 -17.99 8.69 1.17
N VAL A 242 -18.92 9.04 0.29
CA VAL A 242 -19.42 10.40 0.16
C VAL A 242 -20.75 10.45 0.88
N TYR A 243 -20.91 11.38 1.80
CA TYR A 243 -22.21 11.68 2.36
C TYR A 243 -23.12 12.30 1.30
N ASN A 244 -24.38 11.88 1.23
CA ASN A 244 -25.34 12.41 0.26
C ASN A 244 -25.79 13.83 0.61
N SER A 245 -25.68 14.20 1.89
CA SER A 245 -26.04 15.53 2.37
C SER A 245 -25.19 15.95 3.58
N LYS A 246 -25.15 17.26 3.85
CA LYS A 246 -24.55 17.79 5.08
C LYS A 246 -25.24 17.25 6.34
N LYS A 247 -26.52 16.94 6.24
CA LYS A 247 -27.30 16.37 7.36
C LYS A 247 -26.76 14.98 7.71
N ASP A 248 -26.58 14.11 6.71
CA ASP A 248 -26.06 12.76 6.92
C ASP A 248 -24.67 12.79 7.59
N TYR A 249 -23.82 13.75 7.20
CA TYR A 249 -22.50 13.96 7.82
C TYR A 249 -22.56 14.40 9.28
N LEU A 250 -23.59 15.15 9.67
CA LEU A 250 -23.73 15.66 11.04
C LEU A 250 -24.42 14.67 11.99
N GLU A 251 -25.08 13.66 11.42
CA GLU A 251 -25.82 12.63 12.16
C GLU A 251 -24.99 11.33 12.35
N ASP A 252 -23.82 11.20 11.68
CA ASP A 252 -22.87 10.10 11.79
C ASP A 252 -21.80 10.40 12.87
#